data_887b0ea75d4cb15799b2aff52aaabe52
#
_entry.id   887b0ea75d4cb15799b2aff52aaabe52
#
_cell.length_a   1.000
_cell.length_b   1.000
_cell.length_c   1.000
_cell.angle_alpha   90.00
_cell.angle_beta   90.00
_cell.angle_gamma   90.00
#
_symmetry.space_group_name_H-M   'P 1'
#
loop_
_entity.id
_entity.type
_entity.pdbx_description
1 polymer ?
#
loop_
_entity_poly.entity_id
_entity_poly.type
_entity_poly.pdbx_seq_one_letter_code
_entity_poly.pdbx_strand_id
1 'polypeptide(L)'
;AAPDDILPYSIDEGFIDLTSSLSYFISDKSMSRKDKLDNVSAMIQRDIYRKTGIISTVGMSNSNPLLAKLALDNEAKKTATMRANWSYEDVETKVWAIPRLTDFWGIGSKTEIHLQKLGIHSIKELANFNPDILKKEFGKVGVQLWFHANGVDESNVHEPYKPKSRGLGNSQVLPRDYRTQR
;
A
#
# COMPACT_ATOMS: atom_id res chain seq x y z
N ALA A 1 16.76 -11.21 -1.41
CA ALA A 1 16.80 -9.92 -0.72
C ALA A 1 17.62 -10.08 0.56
N ALA A 2 18.42 -9.09 0.91
CA ALA A 2 19.09 -9.05 2.21
C ALA A 2 18.04 -8.78 3.32
N PRO A 3 18.33 -9.09 4.60
CA PRO A 3 17.41 -8.77 5.70
C PRO A 3 16.98 -7.30 5.73
N ASP A 4 17.88 -6.38 5.39
CA ASP A 4 17.63 -4.93 5.36
C ASP A 4 16.74 -4.49 4.20
N ASP A 5 16.54 -5.35 3.19
CA ASP A 5 15.62 -5.12 2.08
C ASP A 5 14.16 -5.50 2.43
N ILE A 6 13.92 -6.01 3.64
CA ILE A 6 12.60 -6.50 4.08
C ILE A 6 12.11 -5.64 5.23
N LEU A 7 10.99 -4.95 5.01
CA LEU A 7 10.31 -4.16 6.04
C LEU A 7 8.99 -4.85 6.44
N PRO A 8 8.92 -5.48 7.62
CA PRO A 8 7.64 -5.92 8.19
C PRO A 8 6.76 -4.70 8.44
N TYR A 9 5.57 -4.68 7.83
CA TYR A 9 4.62 -3.57 7.94
C TYR A 9 3.53 -3.84 8.98
N SER A 10 3.00 -5.06 8.97
CA SER A 10 2.03 -5.53 9.96
C SER A 10 2.28 -7.01 10.30
N ILE A 11 1.36 -7.66 11.01
CA ILE A 11 1.46 -9.08 11.37
C ILE A 11 1.51 -9.98 10.12
N ASP A 12 0.79 -9.59 9.06
CA ASP A 12 0.54 -10.38 7.85
C ASP A 12 0.97 -9.68 6.55
N GLU A 13 1.61 -8.52 6.65
CA GLU A 13 2.07 -7.74 5.51
C GLU A 13 3.50 -7.22 5.69
N GLY A 14 4.23 -7.15 4.58
CA GLY A 14 5.55 -6.55 4.52
C GLY A 14 5.90 -6.04 3.14
N PHE A 15 6.93 -5.22 3.07
CA PHE A 15 7.53 -4.75 1.83
C PHE A 15 8.88 -5.44 1.63
N ILE A 16 9.21 -5.71 0.37
CA ILE A 16 10.50 -6.27 -0.03
C ILE A 16 11.05 -5.42 -1.17
N ASP A 17 12.20 -4.81 -0.97
CA ASP A 17 12.94 -4.16 -2.05
C ASP A 17 13.76 -5.23 -2.80
N LEU A 18 13.43 -5.43 -4.06
CA LEU A 18 14.12 -6.37 -4.95
C LEU A 18 15.09 -5.69 -5.90
N THR A 19 15.30 -4.37 -5.79
CA THR A 19 16.07 -3.57 -6.74
C THR A 19 17.49 -4.14 -6.94
N SER A 20 18.19 -4.46 -5.87
CA SER A 20 19.55 -5.02 -5.90
C SER A 20 19.58 -6.50 -6.26
N SER A 21 18.53 -7.25 -5.92
CA SER A 21 18.48 -8.71 -5.99
C SER A 21 17.87 -9.24 -7.29
N LEU A 22 17.12 -8.42 -8.02
CA LEU A 22 16.30 -8.87 -9.17
C LEU A 22 17.12 -9.56 -10.26
N SER A 23 18.29 -8.98 -10.60
CA SER A 23 19.19 -9.54 -11.62
C SER A 23 19.91 -10.81 -11.17
N TYR A 24 20.03 -11.03 -9.86
CA TYR A 24 20.55 -12.29 -9.31
C TYR A 24 19.59 -13.45 -9.54
N PHE A 25 18.28 -13.23 -9.36
CA PHE A 25 17.27 -14.26 -9.57
C PHE A 25 16.98 -14.51 -11.06
N ILE A 26 17.02 -13.45 -11.88
CA ILE A 26 16.73 -13.54 -13.31
C ILE A 26 17.79 -12.76 -14.09
N SER A 27 18.77 -13.49 -14.61
CA SER A 27 19.91 -12.93 -15.36
C SER A 27 19.58 -12.56 -16.81
N ASP A 28 18.42 -12.99 -17.34
CA ASP A 28 18.00 -12.69 -18.72
C ASP A 28 17.86 -11.18 -18.91
N LYS A 29 18.75 -10.61 -19.74
CA LYS A 29 18.77 -9.18 -20.06
C LYS A 29 17.69 -8.74 -21.04
N SER A 30 17.10 -9.68 -21.77
CA SER A 30 16.02 -9.39 -22.75
C SER A 30 14.67 -9.23 -22.07
N MET A 31 14.50 -9.77 -20.88
CA MET A 31 13.26 -9.70 -20.11
C MET A 31 13.06 -8.31 -19.50
N SER A 32 11.85 -7.76 -19.61
CA SER A 32 11.51 -6.48 -19.00
C SER A 32 11.63 -6.54 -17.48
N ARG A 33 11.88 -5.39 -16.84
CA ARG A 33 11.95 -5.30 -15.36
C ARG A 33 10.63 -5.71 -14.72
N LYS A 34 9.51 -5.38 -15.36
CA LYS A 34 8.17 -5.76 -14.93
C LYS A 34 8.00 -7.29 -14.92
N ASP A 35 8.41 -7.96 -15.98
CA ASP A 35 8.30 -9.42 -16.09
C ASP A 35 9.23 -10.13 -15.11
N LYS A 36 10.45 -9.60 -14.91
CA LYS A 36 11.37 -10.13 -13.88
C LYS A 36 10.74 -10.04 -12.50
N LEU A 37 10.13 -8.92 -12.17
CA LEU A 37 9.49 -8.69 -10.89
C LEU A 37 8.31 -9.65 -10.68
N ASP A 38 7.47 -9.87 -11.70
CA ASP A 38 6.37 -10.84 -11.63
C ASP A 38 6.88 -12.28 -11.43
N ASN A 39 7.92 -12.68 -12.16
CA ASN A 39 8.51 -14.00 -12.03
C ASN A 39 9.11 -14.24 -10.63
N VAL A 40 9.86 -13.27 -10.10
CA VAL A 40 10.43 -13.40 -8.74
C VAL A 40 9.31 -13.42 -7.69
N SER A 41 8.27 -12.62 -7.86
CA SER A 41 7.10 -12.64 -6.98
C SER A 41 6.39 -13.99 -6.99
N ALA A 42 6.26 -14.61 -8.16
CA ALA A 42 5.71 -15.98 -8.29
C ALA A 42 6.60 -17.03 -7.61
N MET A 43 7.93 -16.84 -7.64
CA MET A 43 8.85 -17.73 -6.91
C MET A 43 8.67 -17.57 -5.39
N ILE A 44 8.55 -16.35 -4.90
CA ILE A 44 8.33 -16.05 -3.47
C ILE A 44 7.00 -16.65 -3.02
N GLN A 45 5.90 -16.45 -3.74
CA GLN A 45 4.59 -17.04 -3.40
C GLN A 45 4.67 -18.56 -3.29
N ARG A 46 5.33 -19.23 -4.25
CA ARG A 46 5.51 -20.68 -4.23
C ARG A 46 6.34 -21.16 -3.04
N ASP A 47 7.39 -20.44 -2.69
CA ASP A 47 8.26 -20.81 -1.59
C ASP A 47 7.54 -20.63 -0.24
N ILE A 48 6.79 -19.54 -0.05
CA ILE A 48 5.91 -19.33 1.10
C ILE A 48 4.93 -20.49 1.22
N TYR A 49 4.19 -20.78 0.13
CA TYR A 49 3.20 -21.86 0.16
C TYR A 49 3.81 -23.22 0.48
N ARG A 50 4.95 -23.56 -0.11
CA ARG A 50 5.65 -24.83 0.15
C ARG A 50 6.08 -24.97 1.61
N LYS A 51 6.51 -23.88 2.23
CA LYS A 51 7.05 -23.88 3.62
C LYS A 51 5.97 -23.75 4.68
N THR A 52 4.87 -23.09 4.38
CA THR A 52 3.88 -22.70 5.40
C THR A 52 2.46 -23.15 5.07
N GLY A 53 2.15 -23.53 3.85
CA GLY A 53 0.78 -23.76 3.35
C GLY A 53 -0.05 -22.49 3.16
N ILE A 54 0.54 -21.30 3.39
CA ILE A 54 -0.17 -20.01 3.28
C ILE A 54 -0.17 -19.54 1.82
N ILE A 55 -1.35 -19.17 1.32
CA ILE A 55 -1.51 -18.50 0.04
C ILE A 55 -1.32 -17.01 0.26
N SER A 56 -0.36 -16.40 -0.45
CA SER A 56 -0.04 -14.98 -0.34
C SER A 56 -0.46 -14.19 -1.58
N THR A 57 -0.80 -12.92 -1.39
CA THR A 57 -1.11 -11.96 -2.46
C THR A 57 0.02 -10.95 -2.56
N VAL A 58 0.39 -10.55 -3.78
CA VAL A 58 1.53 -9.65 -4.02
C VAL A 58 1.13 -8.46 -4.89
N GLY A 59 1.30 -7.27 -4.35
CA GLY A 59 1.33 -6.04 -5.13
C GLY A 59 2.77 -5.68 -5.48
N MET A 60 2.99 -5.23 -6.69
CA MET A 60 4.32 -4.91 -7.21
C MET A 60 4.34 -3.51 -7.80
N SER A 61 5.49 -2.86 -7.71
CA SER A 61 5.78 -1.62 -8.41
C SER A 61 7.27 -1.51 -8.71
N ASN A 62 7.60 -0.94 -9.85
CA ASN A 62 8.97 -0.50 -10.16
C ASN A 62 9.21 0.96 -9.78
N SER A 63 8.24 1.62 -9.16
CA SER A 63 8.25 3.05 -8.87
C SER A 63 8.41 3.33 -7.36
N ASN A 64 7.46 2.88 -6.53
CA ASN A 64 7.48 3.13 -5.09
C ASN A 64 6.59 2.15 -4.30
N PRO A 65 6.73 2.09 -2.95
CA PRO A 65 5.93 1.20 -2.10
C PRO A 65 4.43 1.49 -2.13
N LEU A 66 4.01 2.74 -2.28
CA LEU A 66 2.59 3.11 -2.36
C LEU A 66 1.89 2.42 -3.53
N LEU A 67 2.46 2.49 -4.73
CA LEU A 67 1.86 1.87 -5.92
C LEU A 67 1.82 0.34 -5.81
N ALA A 68 2.82 -0.27 -5.18
CA ALA A 68 2.79 -1.69 -4.85
C ALA A 68 1.64 -2.02 -3.89
N LYS A 69 1.43 -1.22 -2.84
CA LYS A 69 0.34 -1.40 -1.87
C LYS A 69 -1.04 -1.21 -2.52
N LEU A 70 -1.20 -0.18 -3.36
CA LEU A 70 -2.45 0.05 -4.09
C LEU A 70 -2.77 -1.07 -5.08
N ALA A 71 -1.75 -1.60 -5.78
CA ALA A 71 -1.90 -2.76 -6.65
C ALA A 71 -2.34 -4.01 -5.86
N LEU A 72 -1.76 -4.22 -4.67
CA LEU A 72 -2.15 -5.31 -3.77
C LEU A 72 -3.64 -5.24 -3.42
N ASP A 73 -4.07 -4.09 -2.91
CA ASP A 73 -5.41 -3.95 -2.34
C ASP A 73 -6.50 -3.85 -3.41
N ASN A 74 -6.23 -3.21 -4.55
CA ASN A 74 -7.24 -2.90 -5.54
C ASN A 74 -7.32 -3.89 -6.71
N GLU A 75 -6.22 -4.58 -7.05
CA GLU A 75 -6.18 -5.49 -8.20
C GLU A 75 -5.74 -6.91 -7.83
N ALA A 76 -4.60 -7.10 -7.16
CA ALA A 76 -4.00 -8.41 -6.96
C ALA A 76 -4.93 -9.43 -6.31
N LYS A 77 -5.69 -9.02 -5.29
CA LYS A 77 -6.67 -9.87 -4.57
C LYS A 77 -7.81 -10.38 -5.47
N LYS A 78 -7.98 -9.81 -6.65
CA LYS A 78 -9.05 -10.14 -7.61
C LYS A 78 -8.53 -10.93 -8.81
N THR A 79 -7.22 -11.12 -8.94
CA THR A 79 -6.61 -11.86 -10.05
C THR A 79 -6.40 -13.34 -9.69
N ALA A 80 -6.45 -14.22 -10.68
CA ALA A 80 -6.20 -15.65 -10.48
C ALA A 80 -4.79 -15.95 -9.98
N THR A 81 -3.81 -15.11 -10.33
CA THR A 81 -2.42 -15.25 -9.89
C THR A 81 -2.17 -14.64 -8.52
N MET A 82 -3.13 -13.89 -7.97
CA MET A 82 -2.99 -13.08 -6.75
C MET A 82 -1.79 -12.12 -6.82
N ARG A 83 -1.51 -11.60 -8.03
CA ARG A 83 -0.45 -10.62 -8.29
C ARG A 83 -0.97 -9.48 -9.17
N ALA A 84 -0.48 -8.28 -8.91
CA ALA A 84 -0.70 -7.10 -9.75
C ALA A 84 0.53 -6.19 -9.72
N ASN A 85 0.76 -5.47 -10.80
CA ASN A 85 1.88 -4.56 -10.94
C ASN A 85 1.39 -3.20 -11.44
N TRP A 86 1.60 -2.17 -10.62
CA TRP A 86 1.30 -0.78 -10.95
C TRP A 86 2.58 0.06 -10.96
N SER A 87 2.65 0.97 -11.92
CA SER A 87 3.75 1.91 -12.10
C SER A 87 3.22 3.34 -12.24
N TYR A 88 4.09 4.32 -12.45
CA TYR A 88 3.65 5.71 -12.64
C TYR A 88 2.73 5.88 -13.85
N GLU A 89 2.94 5.11 -14.89
CA GLU A 89 2.10 5.13 -16.11
C GLU A 89 0.66 4.68 -15.84
N ASP A 90 0.45 3.93 -14.76
CA ASP A 90 -0.86 3.43 -14.34
C ASP A 90 -1.64 4.43 -13.46
N VAL A 91 -1.06 5.57 -13.06
CA VAL A 91 -1.69 6.51 -12.10
C VAL A 91 -3.03 7.01 -12.62
N GLU A 92 -3.08 7.54 -13.83
CA GLU A 92 -4.31 8.08 -14.39
C GLU A 92 -5.37 7.02 -14.67
N THR A 93 -4.94 5.83 -15.08
CA THR A 93 -5.85 4.77 -15.52
C THR A 93 -6.29 3.83 -14.39
N LYS A 94 -5.45 3.63 -13.37
CA LYS A 94 -5.73 2.70 -12.26
C LYS A 94 -5.89 3.40 -10.92
N VAL A 95 -4.97 4.31 -10.54
CA VAL A 95 -5.05 4.98 -9.23
C VAL A 95 -6.26 5.91 -9.18
N TRP A 96 -6.47 6.73 -10.21
CA TRP A 96 -7.63 7.63 -10.27
C TRP A 96 -8.96 6.89 -10.49
N ALA A 97 -8.91 5.65 -10.97
CA ALA A 97 -10.08 4.79 -11.15
C ALA A 97 -10.47 3.99 -9.90
N ILE A 98 -9.76 4.14 -8.78
CA ILE A 98 -10.14 3.54 -7.50
C ILE A 98 -11.54 4.05 -7.12
N PRO A 99 -12.53 3.14 -6.91
CA PRO A 99 -13.93 3.54 -6.90
C PRO A 99 -14.35 4.33 -5.66
N ARG A 100 -13.72 4.08 -4.51
CA ARG A 100 -14.04 4.77 -3.26
C ARG A 100 -12.79 5.39 -2.66
N LEU A 101 -12.93 6.55 -2.03
CA LEU A 101 -11.83 7.18 -1.30
C LEU A 101 -11.24 6.27 -0.22
N THR A 102 -12.08 5.48 0.46
CA THR A 102 -11.66 4.53 1.49
C THR A 102 -10.92 3.29 0.98
N ASP A 103 -10.95 3.02 -0.33
CA ASP A 103 -10.16 1.95 -0.95
C ASP A 103 -8.74 2.43 -1.28
N PHE A 104 -8.48 3.73 -1.05
CA PHE A 104 -7.16 4.32 -1.20
C PHE A 104 -6.39 4.29 0.14
N TRP A 105 -5.17 3.80 0.10
CA TRP A 105 -4.33 3.67 1.29
C TRP A 105 -4.11 5.01 2.01
N GLY A 106 -4.41 5.04 3.31
CA GLY A 106 -4.31 6.23 4.16
C GLY A 106 -5.61 7.03 4.30
N ILE A 107 -6.69 6.65 3.59
CA ILE A 107 -8.00 7.30 3.72
C ILE A 107 -8.97 6.38 4.49
N GLY A 108 -9.26 6.72 5.73
CA GLY A 108 -10.32 6.09 6.51
C GLY A 108 -11.66 6.83 6.36
N SER A 109 -12.74 6.26 6.90
CA SER A 109 -14.09 6.82 6.79
C SER A 109 -14.22 8.27 7.29
N LYS A 110 -13.50 8.63 8.35
CA LYS A 110 -13.52 10.02 8.87
C LYS A 110 -12.83 10.99 7.90
N THR A 111 -11.73 10.58 7.29
CA THR A 111 -11.01 11.37 6.29
C THR A 111 -11.85 11.52 5.03
N GLU A 112 -12.50 10.45 4.56
CA GLU A 112 -13.43 10.48 3.43
C GLU A 112 -14.54 11.50 3.64
N ILE A 113 -15.26 11.46 4.78
CA ILE A 113 -16.32 12.42 5.11
C ILE A 113 -15.80 13.86 5.07
N HIS A 114 -14.59 14.10 5.55
CA HIS A 114 -13.99 15.44 5.55
C HIS A 114 -13.62 15.88 4.13
N LEU A 115 -13.03 15.00 3.33
CA LEU A 115 -12.74 15.26 1.90
C LEU A 115 -14.02 15.57 1.12
N GLN A 116 -15.10 14.83 1.35
CA GLN A 116 -16.40 15.06 0.71
C GLN A 116 -17.00 16.43 1.06
N LYS A 117 -16.81 16.92 2.29
CA LYS A 117 -17.21 18.30 2.67
C LYS A 117 -16.44 19.39 1.91
N LEU A 118 -15.24 19.08 1.42
CA LEU A 118 -14.45 19.96 0.56
C LEU A 118 -14.79 19.80 -0.94
N GLY A 119 -15.76 18.93 -1.28
CA GLY A 119 -16.16 18.64 -2.66
C GLY A 119 -15.24 17.60 -3.34
N ILE A 120 -14.47 16.83 -2.59
CA ILE A 120 -13.57 15.79 -3.11
C ILE A 120 -14.25 14.43 -2.93
N HIS A 121 -14.66 13.80 -4.03
CA HIS A 121 -15.39 12.54 -4.05
C HIS A 121 -14.64 11.40 -4.74
N SER A 122 -13.48 11.69 -5.35
CA SER A 122 -12.65 10.72 -6.08
C SER A 122 -11.16 10.98 -5.86
N ILE A 123 -10.34 9.96 -6.14
CA ILE A 123 -8.86 10.10 -6.07
C ILE A 123 -8.38 11.09 -7.14
N LYS A 124 -9.02 11.12 -8.32
CA LYS A 124 -8.71 12.10 -9.36
C LYS A 124 -8.96 13.53 -8.89
N GLU A 125 -10.07 13.78 -8.20
CA GLU A 125 -10.36 15.11 -7.65
C GLU A 125 -9.37 15.48 -6.55
N LEU A 126 -8.99 14.53 -5.69
CA LEU A 126 -7.95 14.72 -4.68
C LEU A 126 -6.60 15.09 -5.32
N ALA A 127 -6.19 14.37 -6.37
CA ALA A 127 -4.94 14.62 -7.10
C ALA A 127 -4.89 16.02 -7.74
N ASN A 128 -6.04 16.54 -8.16
CA ASN A 128 -6.16 17.85 -8.80
C ASN A 128 -6.59 18.97 -7.86
N PHE A 129 -6.76 18.68 -6.56
CA PHE A 129 -7.18 19.68 -5.59
C PHE A 129 -6.02 20.59 -5.17
N ASN A 130 -6.33 21.76 -4.59
CA ASN A 130 -5.31 22.68 -4.12
C ASN A 130 -4.62 22.13 -2.84
N PRO A 131 -3.30 21.80 -2.90
CA PRO A 131 -2.59 21.24 -1.76
C PRO A 131 -2.48 22.17 -0.56
N ASP A 132 -2.54 23.51 -0.75
CA ASP A 132 -2.52 24.45 0.36
C ASP A 132 -3.80 24.39 1.21
N ILE A 133 -4.94 24.15 0.57
CA ILE A 133 -6.21 23.93 1.28
C ILE A 133 -6.14 22.60 2.05
N LEU A 134 -5.65 21.52 1.42
CA LEU A 134 -5.46 20.24 2.10
C LEU A 134 -4.50 20.35 3.29
N LYS A 135 -3.44 21.17 3.16
CA LYS A 135 -2.51 21.45 4.26
C LYS A 135 -3.19 22.19 5.41
N LYS A 136 -4.07 23.13 5.13
CA LYS A 136 -4.84 23.86 6.14
C LYS A 136 -5.81 22.95 6.89
N GLU A 137 -6.50 22.05 6.18
CA GLU A 137 -7.55 21.19 6.73
C GLU A 137 -7.00 19.93 7.43
N PHE A 138 -5.94 19.33 6.90
CA PHE A 138 -5.40 18.04 7.36
C PHE A 138 -3.93 18.10 7.79
N GLY A 139 -3.30 19.29 7.73
CA GLY A 139 -1.87 19.43 8.03
C GLY A 139 -0.98 18.69 7.03
N LYS A 140 0.11 18.11 7.52
CA LYS A 140 1.07 17.35 6.69
C LYS A 140 0.43 16.15 6.00
N VAL A 141 -0.54 15.51 6.65
CA VAL A 141 -1.26 14.34 6.09
C VAL A 141 -2.03 14.71 4.83
N GLY A 142 -2.65 15.91 4.76
CA GLY A 142 -3.35 16.38 3.58
C GLY A 142 -2.44 16.54 2.37
N VAL A 143 -1.25 17.11 2.58
CA VAL A 143 -0.24 17.24 1.52
C VAL A 143 0.26 15.87 1.07
N GLN A 144 0.49 14.95 2.02
CA GLN A 144 0.89 13.58 1.72
C GLN A 144 -0.17 12.86 0.88
N LEU A 145 -1.44 12.95 1.24
CA LEU A 145 -2.53 12.36 0.47
C LEU A 145 -2.61 12.92 -0.95
N TRP A 146 -2.32 14.20 -1.13
CA TRP A 146 -2.25 14.83 -2.46
C TRP A 146 -1.10 14.23 -3.29
N PHE A 147 0.10 14.12 -2.73
CA PHE A 147 1.23 13.45 -3.40
C PHE A 147 0.90 11.99 -3.72
N HIS A 148 0.34 11.26 -2.77
CA HIS A 148 -0.06 9.88 -2.95
C HIS A 148 -1.11 9.72 -4.06
N ALA A 149 -2.11 10.60 -4.15
CA ALA A 149 -3.10 10.59 -5.22
C ALA A 149 -2.49 10.86 -6.61
N ASN A 150 -1.33 11.52 -6.65
CA ASN A 150 -0.49 11.69 -7.84
C ASN A 150 0.54 10.57 -8.03
N GLY A 151 0.47 9.49 -7.25
CA GLY A 151 1.37 8.34 -7.34
C GLY A 151 2.76 8.56 -6.75
N VAL A 152 2.98 9.67 -6.04
CA VAL A 152 4.28 10.04 -5.45
C VAL A 152 4.33 9.60 -4.00
N ASP A 153 5.37 8.83 -3.65
CA ASP A 153 5.65 8.36 -2.29
C ASP A 153 7.17 8.34 -2.07
N GLU A 154 7.61 8.99 -1.01
CA GLU A 154 9.02 9.08 -0.60
C GLU A 154 9.37 8.08 0.51
N SER A 155 8.47 7.12 0.80
CA SER A 155 8.72 6.10 1.82
C SER A 155 9.95 5.27 1.48
N ASN A 156 10.81 5.07 2.46
CA ASN A 156 12.02 4.27 2.33
C ASN A 156 11.86 2.94 3.09
N VAL A 157 11.89 1.83 2.36
CA VAL A 157 11.77 0.48 2.93
C VAL A 157 12.93 0.16 3.90
N HIS A 158 14.11 0.78 3.69
CA HIS A 158 15.30 0.57 4.52
C HIS A 158 15.31 1.39 5.82
N GLU A 159 14.35 2.31 5.99
CA GLU A 159 14.22 3.14 7.19
C GLU A 159 13.01 2.74 8.02
N PRO A 160 13.14 1.79 8.97
CA PRO A 160 12.01 1.37 9.80
C PRO A 160 11.50 2.54 10.66
N TYR A 161 10.17 2.69 10.70
CA TYR A 161 9.53 3.70 11.52
C TYR A 161 9.89 3.55 13.01
N LYS A 162 10.46 4.59 13.60
CA LYS A 162 10.75 4.66 15.04
C LYS A 162 9.72 5.58 15.71
N PRO A 163 8.74 5.03 16.44
CA PRO A 163 7.73 5.85 17.12
C PRO A 163 8.36 6.68 18.22
N LYS A 164 7.99 7.95 18.31
CA LYS A 164 8.43 8.87 19.40
C LYS A 164 7.83 8.50 20.76
N SER A 165 6.68 7.83 20.77
CA SER A 165 6.01 7.34 21.97
C SER A 165 5.32 6.00 21.67
N ARG A 166 5.16 5.17 22.68
CA ARG A 166 4.41 3.91 22.59
C ARG A 166 3.28 3.95 23.60
N GLY A 167 2.05 3.66 23.14
CA GLY A 167 0.89 3.43 23.99
C GLY A 167 0.70 1.93 24.21
N LEU A 168 0.39 1.53 25.43
CA LEU A 168 -0.08 0.19 25.75
C LEU A 168 -1.60 0.29 25.94
N GLY A 169 -2.34 -0.51 25.20
CA GLY A 169 -3.79 -0.63 25.32
C GLY A 169 -4.18 -2.10 25.43
N ASN A 170 -5.19 -2.37 26.24
CA ASN A 170 -5.84 -3.67 26.33
C ASN A 170 -7.32 -3.49 26.00
N SER A 171 -7.87 -4.37 25.18
CA SER A 171 -9.29 -4.39 24.88
C SER A 171 -9.81 -5.83 25.03
N GLN A 172 -11.02 -5.93 25.56
CA GLN A 172 -11.70 -7.22 25.74
C GLN A 172 -13.08 -7.15 25.08
N VAL A 173 -13.40 -8.16 24.29
CA VAL A 173 -14.78 -8.36 23.83
C VAL A 173 -15.58 -8.84 25.02
N LEU A 174 -16.62 -8.09 25.38
CA LEU A 174 -17.49 -8.47 26.50
C LEU A 174 -18.34 -9.68 26.09
N PRO A 175 -18.57 -10.63 27.01
CA PRO A 175 -19.35 -11.84 26.72
C PRO A 175 -20.85 -11.55 26.48
N ARG A 176 -21.33 -10.34 26.81
CA ARG A 176 -22.68 -9.85 26.59
C ARG A 176 -22.72 -8.34 26.62
N ASP A 177 -23.80 -7.74 26.14
CA ASP A 177 -24.05 -6.30 26.26
C ASP A 177 -24.36 -5.92 27.71
N TYR A 178 -23.60 -4.94 28.23
CA TYR A 178 -23.84 -4.33 29.54
C TYR A 178 -24.54 -2.99 29.33
N ARG A 179 -25.78 -2.86 29.75
CA ARG A 179 -26.61 -1.67 29.52
C ARG A 179 -26.65 -0.72 30.71
N THR A 180 -26.09 -1.09 31.85
CA THR A 180 -26.04 -0.28 33.08
C THR A 180 -24.67 -0.39 33.73
N GLN A 181 -24.17 0.74 34.26
CA GLN A 181 -23.05 0.72 35.21
C GLN A 181 -23.58 0.25 36.57
N ARG A 182 -22.87 -0.71 37.18
CA ARG A 182 -23.04 -1.01 38.61
C ARG A 182 -21.97 -0.32 39.40
#